data_1216e172fb52512fe5b34d4451d95687
#
_entry.id   1216e172fb52512fe5b34d4451d95687
#
_cell.length_a   1.000
_cell.length_b   1.000
_cell.length_c   1.000
_cell.angle_alpha   90.00
_cell.angle_beta   90.00
_cell.angle_gamma   90.00
#
_symmetry.space_group_name_H-M   'P 1'
#
loop_
_entity.id
_entity.type
_entity.pdbx_description
1 polymer ?
#
loop_
_entity_poly.entity_id
_entity_poly.type
_entity_poly.pdbx_seq_one_letter_code
_entity_poly.pdbx_strand_id
1 'polypeptide(L)'
;MGQAPGVDTAAPPAGTEPPPVRLYWWREIALVLGFYAVYTSIRNQFGSAIVEPETAYDNAEIVIDIEQALGTFHEQTVQGWFAGWDWFLWFWNVFYGTFHFGVTIFALVWLYRRFPERYPRWRNTFAITTGVALVGFALFPLMPPRLLAEGAPYGAAALGGGRYAFVDTLADFGGLWSFDSGTMQELSNQYAAMPSLHFGWATFCAVAVVPTLTSRWARGALILYPVATLFAIVVTGNHYW
;
A
#
# COMPACT_ATOMS: atom_id res chain seq x y z
N MET A 1 7.87 76.45 -2.45
CA MET A 1 8.54 75.20 -2.83
C MET A 1 8.69 74.40 -1.54
N GLY A 2 7.74 73.51 -1.26
CA GLY A 2 7.78 72.64 -0.06
C GLY A 2 8.34 71.29 -0.44
N GLN A 3 9.39 70.84 0.26
CA GLN A 3 9.92 69.50 0.16
C GLN A 3 8.95 68.51 0.86
N ALA A 4 8.57 67.48 0.14
CA ALA A 4 7.83 66.35 0.71
C ALA A 4 8.71 65.57 1.68
N PRO A 5 8.23 65.08 2.82
CA PRO A 5 8.97 64.23 3.74
C PRO A 5 9.25 62.87 3.10
N GLY A 6 10.54 62.49 3.13
CA GLY A 6 10.99 61.19 2.66
C GLY A 6 10.33 60.05 3.49
N VAL A 7 9.73 59.12 2.80
CA VAL A 7 9.23 57.86 3.40
C VAL A 7 10.45 56.98 3.68
N ASP A 8 10.79 56.86 4.94
CA ASP A 8 11.79 55.90 5.44
C ASP A 8 11.24 54.46 5.26
N THR A 9 11.61 53.84 4.17
CA THR A 9 11.36 52.40 3.98
C THR A 9 12.34 51.60 4.84
N ALA A 10 12.01 51.45 6.13
CA ALA A 10 12.74 50.54 6.98
C ALA A 10 12.69 49.13 6.32
N ALA A 11 13.87 48.56 6.06
CA ALA A 11 13.98 47.19 5.59
C ALA A 11 13.22 46.23 6.59
N PRO A 12 12.50 45.24 6.08
CA PRO A 12 11.83 44.31 6.96
C PRO A 12 12.87 43.64 7.89
N PRO A 13 12.54 43.40 9.17
CA PRO A 13 13.46 42.78 10.09
C PRO A 13 13.93 41.45 9.51
N ALA A 14 15.25 41.21 9.56
CA ALA A 14 15.86 39.98 9.11
C ALA A 14 15.09 38.82 9.73
N GLY A 15 14.45 38.00 8.87
CA GLY A 15 13.57 36.92 9.30
C GLY A 15 14.33 35.99 10.25
N THR A 16 13.83 35.87 11.44
CA THR A 16 14.27 34.83 12.38
C THR A 16 14.05 33.49 11.70
N GLU A 17 15.13 32.79 11.32
CA GLU A 17 15.02 31.42 10.83
C GLU A 17 14.17 30.59 11.81
N PRO A 18 13.18 29.86 11.31
CA PRO A 18 12.37 29.05 12.20
C PRO A 18 13.27 28.08 12.99
N PRO A 19 13.00 27.87 14.28
CA PRO A 19 13.85 27.03 15.10
C PRO A 19 13.96 25.63 14.49
N PRO A 20 15.15 25.01 14.56
CA PRO A 20 15.38 23.70 13.96
C PRO A 20 14.40 22.65 14.54
N VAL A 21 13.75 21.90 13.66
CA VAL A 21 12.80 20.83 14.05
C VAL A 21 13.57 19.77 14.82
N ARG A 22 13.29 19.64 16.12
CA ARG A 22 13.86 18.57 16.96
C ARG A 22 12.98 17.33 16.90
N LEU A 23 13.47 16.31 16.21
CA LEU A 23 12.82 14.99 16.18
C LEU A 23 13.40 14.12 17.31
N TYR A 24 12.53 13.49 18.06
CA TYR A 24 12.89 12.56 19.12
C TYR A 24 12.54 11.14 18.68
N TRP A 25 13.54 10.30 18.40
CA TRP A 25 13.35 8.94 17.90
C TRP A 25 12.38 8.09 18.74
N TRP A 26 12.37 8.24 20.06
CA TRP A 26 11.46 7.51 20.94
C TRP A 26 9.99 7.91 20.76
N ARG A 27 9.71 9.19 20.41
CA ARG A 27 8.35 9.65 20.06
C ARG A 27 7.88 9.02 18.76
N GLU A 28 8.76 8.87 17.79
CA GLU A 28 8.44 8.22 16.52
C GLU A 28 8.13 6.74 16.76
N ILE A 29 8.92 6.04 17.57
CA ILE A 29 8.61 4.65 17.95
C ILE A 29 7.26 4.57 18.68
N ALA A 30 6.99 5.45 19.64
CA ALA A 30 5.71 5.48 20.34
C ALA A 30 4.53 5.72 19.41
N LEU A 31 4.67 6.60 18.40
CA LEU A 31 3.66 6.84 17.37
C LEU A 31 3.44 5.60 16.50
N VAL A 32 4.50 4.93 16.06
CA VAL A 32 4.40 3.70 15.26
C VAL A 32 3.73 2.59 16.06
N LEU A 33 4.11 2.39 17.33
CA LEU A 33 3.50 1.39 18.20
C LEU A 33 2.03 1.70 18.49
N GLY A 34 1.69 2.97 18.75
CA GLY A 34 0.30 3.41 18.94
C GLY A 34 -0.53 3.19 17.67
N PHE A 35 0.00 3.56 16.52
CA PHE A 35 -0.66 3.30 15.23
C PHE A 35 -0.84 1.80 14.96
N TYR A 36 0.19 0.98 15.26
CA TYR A 36 0.11 -0.47 15.12
C TYR A 36 -0.93 -1.09 16.07
N ALA A 37 -1.04 -0.59 17.30
CA ALA A 37 -2.07 -1.04 18.24
C ALA A 37 -3.49 -0.73 17.71
N VAL A 38 -3.71 0.49 17.18
CA VAL A 38 -4.98 0.88 16.54
C VAL A 38 -5.25 0.01 15.31
N TYR A 39 -4.24 -0.16 14.44
CA TYR A 39 -4.34 -1.04 13.28
C TYR A 39 -4.78 -2.46 13.67
N THR A 40 -4.09 -3.06 14.64
CA THR A 40 -4.38 -4.41 15.10
C THR A 40 -5.78 -4.52 15.71
N SER A 41 -6.21 -3.51 16.46
CA SER A 41 -7.55 -3.48 17.05
C SER A 41 -8.65 -3.41 15.97
N ILE A 42 -8.49 -2.54 14.98
CA ILE A 42 -9.43 -2.43 13.84
C ILE A 42 -9.45 -3.75 13.05
N ARG A 43 -8.28 -4.29 12.71
CA ARG A 43 -8.18 -5.54 11.97
C ARG A 43 -8.86 -6.70 12.71
N ASN A 44 -8.65 -6.80 14.02
CA ASN A 44 -9.24 -7.89 14.82
C ASN A 44 -10.75 -7.77 15.00
N GLN A 45 -11.32 -6.56 14.86
CA GLN A 45 -12.76 -6.33 14.98
C GLN A 45 -13.48 -6.32 13.63
N PHE A 46 -12.81 -6.00 12.55
CA PHE A 46 -13.40 -5.81 11.21
C PHE A 46 -12.62 -6.55 10.10
N GLY A 47 -11.63 -7.36 10.45
CA GLY A 47 -10.85 -8.11 9.48
C GLY A 47 -11.47 -9.45 9.09
N SER A 48 -10.81 -10.15 8.18
CA SER A 48 -11.25 -11.43 7.60
C SER A 48 -11.54 -12.56 8.60
N ALA A 49 -11.11 -12.42 9.86
CA ALA A 49 -11.45 -13.39 10.91
C ALA A 49 -12.93 -13.33 11.35
N ILE A 50 -13.63 -12.24 11.05
CA ILE A 50 -15.02 -11.97 11.49
C ILE A 50 -15.95 -11.79 10.28
N VAL A 51 -15.42 -11.36 9.15
CA VAL A 51 -16.19 -11.13 7.92
C VAL A 51 -16.49 -12.49 7.27
N GLU A 52 -17.76 -12.74 6.99
CA GLU A 52 -18.19 -13.92 6.26
C GLU A 52 -17.65 -13.91 4.83
N PRO A 53 -17.09 -15.03 4.33
CA PRO A 53 -16.57 -15.14 2.97
C PRO A 53 -17.56 -14.68 1.90
N GLU A 54 -18.85 -14.97 2.08
CA GLU A 54 -19.94 -14.57 1.18
C GLU A 54 -19.95 -13.04 0.96
N THR A 55 -19.90 -12.26 2.03
CA THR A 55 -19.92 -10.79 1.92
C THR A 55 -18.73 -10.28 1.11
N ALA A 56 -17.54 -10.83 1.35
CA ALA A 56 -16.33 -10.43 0.61
C ALA A 56 -16.37 -10.89 -0.85
N TYR A 57 -17.01 -12.00 -1.14
CA TYR A 57 -17.22 -12.53 -2.49
C TYR A 57 -18.23 -11.66 -3.27
N ASP A 58 -19.39 -11.36 -2.67
CA ASP A 58 -20.42 -10.50 -3.30
C ASP A 58 -19.83 -9.12 -3.65
N ASN A 59 -19.01 -8.56 -2.76
CA ASN A 59 -18.30 -7.30 -3.04
C ASN A 59 -17.30 -7.45 -4.20
N ALA A 60 -16.67 -8.62 -4.34
CA ALA A 60 -15.78 -8.89 -5.47
C ALA A 60 -16.55 -8.99 -6.78
N GLU A 61 -17.72 -9.60 -6.81
CA GLU A 61 -18.59 -9.64 -8.00
C GLU A 61 -19.01 -8.22 -8.42
N ILE A 62 -19.37 -7.36 -7.47
CA ILE A 62 -19.69 -5.94 -7.77
C ILE A 62 -18.52 -5.23 -8.45
N VAL A 63 -17.28 -5.41 -7.94
CA VAL A 63 -16.09 -4.79 -8.54
C VAL A 63 -15.84 -5.33 -9.94
N ILE A 64 -15.91 -6.65 -10.12
CA ILE A 64 -15.72 -7.29 -11.41
C ILE A 64 -16.79 -6.84 -12.43
N ASP A 65 -18.05 -6.76 -12.02
CA ASP A 65 -19.14 -6.28 -12.89
C ASP A 65 -18.89 -4.84 -13.36
N ILE A 66 -18.41 -3.98 -12.45
CA ILE A 66 -18.02 -2.60 -12.81
C ILE A 66 -16.85 -2.60 -13.80
N GLU A 67 -15.80 -3.37 -13.54
CA GLU A 67 -14.63 -3.46 -14.43
C GLU A 67 -14.99 -4.05 -15.79
N GLN A 68 -15.89 -5.04 -15.85
CA GLN A 68 -16.41 -5.59 -17.11
C GLN A 68 -17.23 -4.55 -17.87
N ALA A 69 -18.09 -3.80 -17.20
CA ALA A 69 -18.89 -2.74 -17.82
C ALA A 69 -18.02 -1.60 -18.37
N LEU A 70 -16.87 -1.33 -17.72
CA LEU A 70 -15.87 -0.34 -18.19
C LEU A 70 -14.89 -0.91 -19.22
N GLY A 71 -14.89 -2.22 -19.45
CA GLY A 71 -13.92 -2.90 -20.30
C GLY A 71 -12.51 -2.94 -19.72
N THR A 72 -12.37 -2.88 -18.40
CA THR A 72 -11.07 -2.86 -17.68
C THR A 72 -10.75 -4.18 -16.96
N PHE A 73 -11.63 -5.15 -16.92
CA PHE A 73 -11.39 -6.45 -16.32
C PHE A 73 -10.36 -7.26 -17.11
N HIS A 74 -9.09 -7.09 -16.79
CA HIS A 74 -7.96 -7.74 -17.46
C HIS A 74 -7.06 -8.56 -16.53
N GLU A 75 -7.28 -8.57 -15.25
CA GLU A 75 -6.44 -9.23 -14.24
C GLU A 75 -6.25 -10.71 -14.54
N GLN A 76 -7.34 -11.40 -14.83
CA GLN A 76 -7.30 -12.82 -15.19
C GLN A 76 -6.49 -13.08 -16.46
N THR A 77 -6.61 -12.21 -17.47
CA THR A 77 -5.85 -12.30 -18.70
C THR A 77 -4.36 -12.05 -18.45
N VAL A 78 -4.03 -11.00 -17.68
CA VAL A 78 -2.64 -10.66 -17.31
C VAL A 78 -2.01 -11.78 -16.51
N GLN A 79 -2.69 -12.32 -15.51
CA GLN A 79 -2.19 -13.45 -14.73
C GLN A 79 -1.98 -14.68 -15.61
N GLY A 80 -2.94 -14.97 -16.51
CA GLY A 80 -2.88 -16.10 -17.43
C GLY A 80 -1.67 -16.09 -18.38
N TRP A 81 -1.16 -14.92 -18.77
CA TRP A 81 0.05 -14.82 -19.58
C TRP A 81 1.29 -15.39 -18.89
N PHE A 82 1.31 -15.42 -17.58
CA PHE A 82 2.44 -15.85 -16.77
C PHE A 82 2.21 -17.14 -15.97
N ALA A 83 1.02 -17.75 -16.10
CA ALA A 83 0.62 -18.92 -15.29
C ALA A 83 1.58 -20.14 -15.43
N GLY A 84 2.34 -20.24 -16.53
CA GLY A 84 3.33 -21.30 -16.73
C GLY A 84 4.78 -20.92 -16.32
N TRP A 85 4.99 -19.77 -15.68
CA TRP A 85 6.32 -19.27 -15.33
C TRP A 85 6.52 -19.23 -13.81
N ASP A 86 6.67 -20.38 -13.18
CA ASP A 86 6.70 -20.56 -11.74
C ASP A 86 7.71 -19.65 -11.03
N TRP A 87 8.95 -19.58 -11.54
CA TRP A 87 9.98 -18.73 -10.97
C TRP A 87 9.64 -17.24 -11.05
N PHE A 88 8.93 -16.81 -12.11
CA PHE A 88 8.50 -15.45 -12.31
C PHE A 88 7.39 -15.07 -11.32
N LEU A 89 6.41 -15.94 -11.15
CA LEU A 89 5.34 -15.74 -10.17
C LEU A 89 5.89 -15.77 -8.73
N TRP A 90 6.81 -16.68 -8.43
CA TRP A 90 7.53 -16.69 -7.16
C TRP A 90 8.27 -15.38 -6.90
N PHE A 91 9.00 -14.84 -7.90
CA PHE A 91 9.70 -13.57 -7.77
C PHE A 91 8.74 -12.43 -7.43
N TRP A 92 7.59 -12.36 -8.11
CA TRP A 92 6.60 -11.31 -7.85
C TRP A 92 5.86 -11.49 -6.52
N ASN A 93 5.66 -12.72 -6.07
CA ASN A 93 5.16 -13.00 -4.70
C ASN A 93 6.16 -12.51 -3.65
N VAL A 94 7.47 -12.76 -3.83
CA VAL A 94 8.52 -12.25 -2.95
C VAL A 94 8.55 -10.72 -2.98
N PHE A 95 8.50 -10.11 -4.16
CA PHE A 95 8.43 -8.67 -4.31
C PHE A 95 7.22 -8.09 -3.58
N TYR A 96 6.04 -8.64 -3.81
CA TYR A 96 4.79 -8.26 -3.14
C TYR A 96 4.91 -8.34 -1.62
N GLY A 97 5.41 -9.44 -1.09
CA GLY A 97 5.50 -9.67 0.35
C GLY A 97 6.57 -8.84 1.08
N THR A 98 7.61 -8.32 0.38
CA THR A 98 8.79 -7.75 1.04
C THR A 98 9.07 -6.28 0.71
N PHE A 99 8.97 -5.91 -0.58
CA PHE A 99 9.45 -4.60 -1.03
C PHE A 99 8.68 -3.43 -0.43
N HIS A 100 7.38 -3.57 -0.23
CA HIS A 100 6.58 -2.50 0.35
C HIS A 100 7.03 -2.15 1.78
N PHE A 101 7.45 -3.13 2.58
CA PHE A 101 8.03 -2.85 3.91
C PHE A 101 9.42 -2.25 3.79
N GLY A 102 10.32 -2.90 3.04
CA GLY A 102 11.72 -2.49 2.94
C GLY A 102 11.88 -1.09 2.38
N VAL A 103 11.21 -0.78 1.26
CA VAL A 103 11.29 0.53 0.60
C VAL A 103 10.62 1.62 1.44
N THR A 104 9.49 1.31 2.10
CA THR A 104 8.80 2.28 2.96
C THR A 104 9.62 2.62 4.21
N ILE A 105 10.19 1.61 4.87
CA ILE A 105 11.08 1.84 6.03
C ILE A 105 12.29 2.66 5.59
N PHE A 106 12.91 2.30 4.46
CA PHE A 106 14.02 3.09 3.91
C PHE A 106 13.60 4.54 3.64
N ALA A 107 12.45 4.77 3.00
CA ALA A 107 11.94 6.11 2.69
C ALA A 107 11.74 6.95 3.96
N LEU A 108 11.09 6.38 4.98
CA LEU A 108 10.85 7.06 6.26
C LEU A 108 12.17 7.36 6.99
N VAL A 109 13.11 6.40 7.05
CA VAL A 109 14.43 6.60 7.68
C VAL A 109 15.25 7.63 6.91
N TRP A 110 15.20 7.61 5.58
CA TRP A 110 15.86 8.59 4.73
C TRP A 110 15.35 10.00 5.01
N LEU A 111 14.03 10.20 5.01
CA LEU A 111 13.41 11.48 5.31
C LEU A 111 13.72 11.94 6.75
N TYR A 112 13.63 11.05 7.73
CA TYR A 112 13.93 11.34 9.13
C TYR A 112 15.37 11.85 9.30
N ARG A 113 16.35 11.21 8.64
CA ARG A 113 17.77 11.52 8.81
C ARG A 113 18.27 12.71 7.97
N ARG A 114 17.72 12.83 6.74
CA ARG A 114 18.24 13.79 5.76
C ARG A 114 17.36 15.03 5.60
N PHE A 115 16.09 14.93 5.94
CA PHE A 115 15.09 15.99 5.74
C PHE A 115 14.15 16.10 6.95
N PRO A 116 14.69 16.37 8.16
CA PRO A 116 13.90 16.40 9.40
C PRO A 116 12.75 17.39 9.38
N GLU A 117 12.88 18.49 8.61
CA GLU A 117 11.82 19.49 8.44
C GLU A 117 10.62 18.98 7.63
N ARG A 118 10.87 18.07 6.67
CA ARG A 118 9.83 17.50 5.81
C ARG A 118 9.22 16.22 6.40
N TYR A 119 9.96 15.54 7.24
CA TYR A 119 9.59 14.23 7.80
C TYR A 119 8.23 14.22 8.49
N PRO A 120 7.86 15.16 9.41
CA PRO A 120 6.58 15.11 10.10
C PRO A 120 5.38 15.17 9.13
N ARG A 121 5.48 15.98 8.07
CA ARG A 121 4.45 16.04 7.05
C ARG A 121 4.27 14.69 6.35
N TRP A 122 5.37 14.09 5.89
CA TRP A 122 5.32 12.83 5.15
C TRP A 122 4.91 11.65 6.04
N ARG A 123 5.39 11.60 7.29
CA ARG A 123 4.93 10.64 8.28
C ARG A 123 3.42 10.73 8.49
N ASN A 124 2.89 11.92 8.65
CA ASN A 124 1.45 12.13 8.83
C ASN A 124 0.67 11.74 7.57
N THR A 125 1.17 12.08 6.37
CA THR A 125 0.57 11.64 5.10
C THR A 125 0.52 10.12 5.03
N PHE A 126 1.62 9.44 5.36
CA PHE A 126 1.68 7.98 5.40
C PHE A 126 0.65 7.38 6.38
N ALA A 127 0.59 7.92 7.60
CA ALA A 127 -0.35 7.47 8.62
C ALA A 127 -1.82 7.70 8.19
N ILE A 128 -2.13 8.85 7.61
CA ILE A 128 -3.48 9.17 7.12
C ILE A 128 -3.85 8.25 5.95
N THR A 129 -2.96 8.04 4.97
CA THR A 129 -3.20 7.15 3.84
C THR A 129 -3.51 5.73 4.33
N THR A 130 -2.72 5.23 5.28
CA THR A 130 -2.95 3.90 5.85
C THR A 130 -4.26 3.87 6.65
N GLY A 131 -4.55 4.90 7.45
CA GLY A 131 -5.80 5.00 8.22
C GLY A 131 -7.05 5.02 7.33
N VAL A 132 -7.03 5.77 6.23
CA VAL A 132 -8.14 5.80 5.24
C VAL A 132 -8.34 4.42 4.60
N ALA A 133 -7.25 3.73 4.26
CA ALA A 133 -7.35 2.37 3.72
C ALA A 133 -7.96 1.38 4.72
N LEU A 134 -7.62 1.49 6.02
CA LEU A 134 -8.22 0.66 7.07
C LEU A 134 -9.73 0.87 7.18
N VAL A 135 -10.19 2.11 7.06
CA VAL A 135 -11.63 2.41 7.01
C VAL A 135 -12.26 1.76 5.78
N GLY A 136 -11.60 1.85 4.62
CA GLY A 136 -12.05 1.16 3.40
C GLY A 136 -12.21 -0.35 3.60
N PHE A 137 -11.21 -1.01 4.18
CA PHE A 137 -11.26 -2.46 4.45
C PHE A 137 -12.37 -2.85 5.44
N ALA A 138 -12.66 -2.00 6.42
CA ALA A 138 -13.73 -2.23 7.39
C ALA A 138 -15.12 -2.06 6.78
N LEU A 139 -15.29 -1.08 5.89
CA LEU A 139 -16.59 -0.77 5.27
C LEU A 139 -16.89 -1.62 4.04
N PHE A 140 -15.86 -2.07 3.33
CA PHE A 140 -15.98 -2.82 2.10
C PHE A 140 -14.93 -3.94 2.05
N PRO A 141 -15.14 -5.01 2.85
CA PRO A 141 -14.27 -6.17 2.79
C PRO A 141 -14.37 -6.80 1.40
N LEU A 142 -13.22 -6.98 0.73
CA LEU A 142 -13.18 -7.37 -0.66
C LEU A 142 -12.27 -8.58 -0.86
N MET A 143 -12.83 -9.66 -1.40
CA MET A 143 -12.07 -10.86 -1.72
C MET A 143 -11.12 -10.58 -2.88
N PRO A 144 -9.81 -10.87 -2.73
CA PRO A 144 -8.85 -10.67 -3.82
C PRO A 144 -9.02 -11.70 -4.93
N PRO A 145 -8.64 -11.37 -6.19
CA PRO A 145 -8.76 -12.26 -7.34
C PRO A 145 -8.22 -13.69 -7.10
N ARG A 146 -7.05 -13.82 -6.42
CA ARG A 146 -6.44 -15.14 -6.13
C ARG A 146 -7.34 -16.06 -5.31
N LEU A 147 -8.19 -15.51 -4.43
CA LEU A 147 -9.12 -16.28 -3.63
C LEU A 147 -10.43 -16.64 -4.39
N LEU A 148 -10.61 -16.09 -5.59
CA LEU A 148 -11.67 -16.52 -6.51
C LEU A 148 -11.29 -17.80 -7.28
N ALA A 149 -10.04 -18.29 -7.13
CA ALA A 149 -9.58 -19.54 -7.71
C ALA A 149 -10.39 -20.73 -7.19
N GLU A 150 -10.60 -21.74 -8.05
CA GLU A 150 -11.40 -22.95 -7.70
C GLU A 150 -10.85 -23.69 -6.48
N GLY A 151 -9.54 -23.70 -6.28
CA GLY A 151 -8.84 -24.42 -5.20
C GLY A 151 -8.62 -23.63 -3.91
N ALA A 152 -9.00 -22.36 -3.84
CA ALA A 152 -8.70 -21.51 -2.69
C ALA A 152 -9.58 -21.86 -1.47
N PRO A 153 -9.03 -22.48 -0.41
CA PRO A 153 -9.83 -23.04 0.70
C PRO A 153 -10.57 -21.99 1.55
N TYR A 154 -10.16 -20.72 1.47
CA TYR A 154 -10.77 -19.58 2.18
C TYR A 154 -11.50 -18.62 1.23
N GLY A 155 -11.68 -19.02 -0.02
CA GLY A 155 -12.24 -18.21 -1.08
C GLY A 155 -13.52 -18.79 -1.65
N ALA A 156 -13.73 -18.59 -2.94
CA ALA A 156 -14.90 -19.04 -3.66
C ALA A 156 -15.14 -20.57 -3.60
N ALA A 157 -14.07 -21.36 -3.42
CA ALA A 157 -14.20 -22.82 -3.24
C ALA A 157 -15.02 -23.19 -2.00
N ALA A 158 -14.92 -22.42 -0.91
CA ALA A 158 -15.74 -22.63 0.29
C ALA A 158 -17.23 -22.32 0.06
N LEU A 159 -17.56 -21.59 -1.01
CA LEU A 159 -18.91 -21.18 -1.40
C LEU A 159 -19.52 -22.07 -2.51
N GLY A 160 -18.85 -23.16 -2.88
CA GLY A 160 -19.35 -24.13 -3.87
C GLY A 160 -18.86 -23.93 -5.31
N GLY A 161 -17.83 -23.12 -5.52
CA GLY A 161 -17.11 -23.04 -6.79
C GLY A 161 -16.73 -21.64 -7.25
N GLY A 162 -15.61 -21.55 -7.97
CA GLY A 162 -15.13 -20.32 -8.60
C GLY A 162 -15.69 -20.14 -10.01
N ARG A 163 -16.18 -18.94 -10.31
CA ARG A 163 -16.57 -18.53 -11.68
C ARG A 163 -15.38 -18.10 -12.52
N TYR A 164 -14.23 -17.88 -11.88
CA TYR A 164 -13.10 -17.17 -12.48
C TYR A 164 -11.87 -18.08 -12.50
N ALA A 165 -11.16 -18.10 -13.61
CA ALA A 165 -9.94 -18.90 -13.80
C ALA A 165 -8.69 -18.20 -13.26
N PHE A 166 -8.78 -17.70 -12.01
CA PHE A 166 -7.61 -17.19 -11.31
C PHE A 166 -6.78 -18.33 -10.70
N VAL A 167 -5.51 -18.01 -10.42
CA VAL A 167 -4.58 -18.92 -9.73
C VAL A 167 -4.20 -18.29 -8.40
N ASP A 168 -4.26 -19.05 -7.30
CA ASP A 168 -3.69 -18.58 -6.02
C ASP A 168 -2.18 -18.75 -6.04
N THR A 169 -1.49 -17.73 -6.59
CA THR A 169 -0.05 -17.76 -6.77
C THR A 169 0.72 -17.89 -5.45
N LEU A 170 0.15 -17.42 -4.35
CA LEU A 170 0.79 -17.54 -3.03
C LEU A 170 0.69 -18.96 -2.49
N ALA A 171 -0.43 -19.65 -2.71
CA ALA A 171 -0.59 -21.05 -2.34
C ALA A 171 0.25 -21.96 -3.24
N ASP A 172 0.24 -21.73 -4.55
CA ASP A 172 0.85 -22.63 -5.54
C ASP A 172 2.37 -22.48 -5.63
N PHE A 173 2.88 -21.25 -5.59
CA PHE A 173 4.31 -20.95 -5.80
C PHE A 173 5.02 -20.44 -4.54
N GLY A 174 4.28 -20.09 -3.48
CA GLY A 174 4.83 -19.59 -2.22
C GLY A 174 5.48 -18.21 -2.34
N GLY A 175 6.26 -17.87 -1.30
CA GLY A 175 7.03 -16.62 -1.18
C GLY A 175 8.22 -16.86 -0.24
N LEU A 176 8.76 -15.79 0.39
CA LEU A 176 9.76 -15.95 1.45
C LEU A 176 9.15 -16.50 2.76
N TRP A 177 7.87 -16.29 2.96
CA TRP A 177 7.06 -16.87 4.03
C TRP A 177 5.75 -17.36 3.44
N SER A 178 5.30 -18.51 3.92
CA SER A 178 3.99 -19.03 3.56
C SER A 178 2.90 -18.22 4.27
N PHE A 179 2.01 -17.58 3.51
CA PHE A 179 0.81 -16.96 4.06
C PHE A 179 -0.18 -17.99 4.61
N ASP A 180 0.01 -19.27 4.27
CA ASP A 180 -0.78 -20.39 4.78
C ASP A 180 -0.33 -20.90 6.16
N SER A 181 0.78 -20.38 6.71
CA SER A 181 1.06 -20.63 8.11
C SER A 181 -0.04 -19.96 8.95
N GLY A 182 -0.69 -20.73 9.86
CA GLY A 182 -1.81 -20.24 10.67
C GLY A 182 -1.58 -18.86 11.31
N THR A 183 -0.33 -18.58 11.73
CA THR A 183 0.08 -17.28 12.27
C THR A 183 -0.02 -16.14 11.24
N MET A 184 0.34 -16.37 9.98
CA MET A 184 0.26 -15.34 8.94
C MET A 184 -1.18 -15.14 8.44
N GLN A 185 -2.00 -16.16 8.42
CA GLN A 185 -3.44 -16.04 8.17
C GLN A 185 -4.12 -15.21 9.26
N GLU A 186 -3.79 -15.44 10.52
CA GLU A 186 -4.29 -14.65 11.64
C GLU A 186 -3.75 -13.20 11.63
N LEU A 187 -2.56 -12.97 11.07
CA LEU A 187 -1.93 -11.66 11.00
C LEU A 187 -2.31 -10.86 9.75
N SER A 188 -2.72 -11.49 8.67
CA SER A 188 -3.11 -10.83 7.42
C SER A 188 -4.63 -10.64 7.33
N ASN A 189 -5.07 -9.51 6.78
CA ASN A 189 -6.46 -9.33 6.40
C ASN A 189 -6.65 -9.86 4.97
N GLN A 190 -7.21 -11.07 4.84
CA GLN A 190 -7.39 -11.75 3.56
C GLN A 190 -8.33 -10.99 2.60
N TYR A 191 -9.28 -10.20 3.15
CA TYR A 191 -10.29 -9.47 2.38
C TYR A 191 -9.99 -7.98 2.27
N ALA A 192 -8.71 -7.65 2.08
CA ALA A 192 -8.23 -6.28 1.93
C ALA A 192 -7.74 -5.99 0.50
N ALA A 193 -8.52 -6.42 -0.51
CA ALA A 193 -8.12 -6.26 -1.90
C ALA A 193 -8.23 -4.82 -2.42
N MET A 194 -9.01 -3.96 -1.79
CA MET A 194 -9.07 -2.52 -2.12
C MET A 194 -9.43 -1.67 -0.90
N PRO A 195 -8.87 -0.45 -0.79
CA PRO A 195 -7.81 0.13 -1.64
C PRO A 195 -6.45 -0.52 -1.39
N SER A 196 -5.59 -0.63 -2.41
CA SER A 196 -4.28 -1.26 -2.26
C SER A 196 -3.31 -0.42 -1.43
N LEU A 197 -2.96 -0.89 -0.23
CA LEU A 197 -1.89 -0.30 0.58
C LEU A 197 -0.52 -0.46 -0.07
N HIS A 198 -0.27 -1.55 -0.78
CA HIS A 198 0.98 -1.76 -1.50
C HIS A 198 1.23 -0.66 -2.53
N PHE A 199 0.23 -0.37 -3.36
CA PHE A 199 0.31 0.71 -4.34
C PHE A 199 0.34 2.10 -3.68
N GLY A 200 -0.46 2.31 -2.64
CA GLY A 200 -0.49 3.56 -1.88
C GLY A 200 0.87 3.88 -1.23
N TRP A 201 1.52 2.88 -0.61
CA TRP A 201 2.84 3.05 0.00
C TRP A 201 3.95 3.21 -1.05
N ALA A 202 3.87 2.49 -2.16
CA ALA A 202 4.81 2.66 -3.27
C ALA A 202 4.73 4.08 -3.86
N THR A 203 3.51 4.59 -4.07
CA THR A 203 3.27 5.95 -4.54
C THR A 203 3.76 6.99 -3.52
N PHE A 204 3.47 6.77 -2.23
CA PHE A 204 4.02 7.59 -1.14
C PHE A 204 5.55 7.67 -1.20
N CYS A 205 6.25 6.54 -1.34
CA CYS A 205 7.70 6.51 -1.43
C CYS A 205 8.21 7.33 -2.62
N ALA A 206 7.59 7.17 -3.79
CA ALA A 206 7.96 7.93 -4.98
C ALA A 206 7.76 9.43 -4.78
N VAL A 207 6.58 9.87 -4.36
CA VAL A 207 6.25 11.30 -4.22
C VAL A 207 7.06 11.97 -3.12
N ALA A 208 7.31 11.28 -2.01
CA ALA A 208 8.03 11.84 -0.86
C ALA A 208 9.56 11.92 -1.10
N VAL A 209 10.14 10.91 -1.75
CA VAL A 209 11.61 10.77 -1.83
C VAL A 209 12.19 11.26 -3.15
N VAL A 210 11.53 11.08 -4.30
CA VAL A 210 12.05 11.50 -5.61
C VAL A 210 12.53 12.96 -5.63
N PRO A 211 11.82 13.94 -5.03
CA PRO A 211 12.29 15.34 -5.01
C PRO A 211 13.56 15.57 -4.19
N THR A 212 13.98 14.59 -3.38
CA THR A 212 15.17 14.68 -2.52
C THR A 212 16.40 14.02 -3.13
N LEU A 213 16.22 13.27 -4.21
CA LEU A 213 17.31 12.55 -4.86
C LEU A 213 18.02 13.41 -5.92
N THR A 214 19.33 13.26 -6.00
CA THR A 214 20.16 13.91 -7.03
C THR A 214 20.44 13.02 -8.24
N SER A 215 20.56 11.71 -8.01
CA SER A 215 20.81 10.72 -9.05
C SER A 215 19.56 10.50 -9.94
N ARG A 216 19.71 10.69 -11.25
CA ARG A 216 18.65 10.44 -12.22
C ARG A 216 18.21 8.97 -12.25
N TRP A 217 19.15 8.05 -12.02
CA TRP A 217 18.86 6.61 -12.01
C TRP A 217 18.02 6.22 -10.76
N ALA A 218 18.39 6.76 -9.59
CA ALA A 218 17.62 6.54 -8.37
C ALA A 218 16.21 7.15 -8.49
N ARG A 219 16.08 8.33 -9.11
CA ARG A 219 14.77 8.94 -9.39
C ARG A 219 13.95 8.05 -10.32
N GLY A 220 14.54 7.59 -11.43
CA GLY A 220 13.88 6.70 -12.39
C GLY A 220 13.42 5.40 -11.73
N ALA A 221 14.29 4.73 -10.97
CA ALA A 221 13.95 3.50 -10.26
C ALA A 221 12.78 3.71 -9.29
N LEU A 222 12.79 4.82 -8.54
CA LEU A 222 11.73 5.09 -7.56
C LEU A 222 10.41 5.54 -8.21
N ILE A 223 10.44 6.16 -9.39
CA ILE A 223 9.24 6.46 -10.19
C ILE A 223 8.64 5.18 -10.78
N LEU A 224 9.49 4.23 -11.20
CA LEU A 224 9.04 2.93 -11.71
C LEU A 224 8.51 2.00 -10.62
N TYR A 225 8.87 2.25 -9.35
CA TYR A 225 8.48 1.39 -8.23
C TYR A 225 6.95 1.25 -8.06
N PRO A 226 6.11 2.31 -8.07
CA PRO A 226 4.65 2.16 -8.07
C PRO A 226 4.13 1.36 -9.27
N VAL A 227 4.71 1.54 -10.45
CA VAL A 227 4.32 0.80 -11.66
C VAL A 227 4.63 -0.70 -11.51
N ALA A 228 5.83 -1.03 -11.00
CA ALA A 228 6.21 -2.41 -10.69
C ALA A 228 5.31 -3.01 -9.60
N THR A 229 4.92 -2.21 -8.61
CA THR A 229 4.00 -2.64 -7.55
C THR A 229 2.60 -2.90 -8.10
N LEU A 230 2.09 -2.03 -8.99
CA LEU A 230 0.80 -2.25 -9.67
C LEU A 230 0.84 -3.56 -10.47
N PHE A 231 1.88 -3.78 -11.24
CA PHE A 231 2.06 -5.03 -11.96
C PHE A 231 2.10 -6.25 -11.00
N ALA A 232 2.87 -6.15 -9.92
CA ALA A 232 2.99 -7.22 -8.92
C ALA A 232 1.65 -7.61 -8.33
N ILE A 233 0.84 -6.64 -7.88
CA ILE A 233 -0.45 -6.91 -7.23
C ILE A 233 -1.46 -7.55 -8.17
N VAL A 234 -1.40 -7.21 -9.47
CA VAL A 234 -2.29 -7.79 -10.50
C VAL A 234 -1.82 -9.18 -10.90
N VAL A 235 -0.53 -9.36 -11.26
CA VAL A 235 -0.03 -10.67 -11.73
C VAL A 235 -0.07 -11.74 -10.64
N THR A 236 0.02 -11.34 -9.36
CA THR A 236 -0.14 -12.26 -8.23
C THR A 236 -1.59 -12.43 -7.76
N GLY A 237 -2.55 -11.74 -8.38
CA GLY A 237 -3.97 -11.84 -8.05
C GLY A 237 -4.35 -11.31 -6.67
N ASN A 238 -3.56 -10.38 -6.08
CA ASN A 238 -3.83 -9.86 -4.76
C ASN A 238 -4.76 -8.64 -4.74
N HIS A 239 -4.90 -7.93 -5.84
CA HIS A 239 -5.75 -6.74 -5.96
C HIS A 239 -6.33 -6.63 -7.38
N TYR A 240 -7.42 -5.87 -7.48
CA TYR A 240 -7.96 -5.36 -8.73
C TYR A 240 -7.17 -4.10 -9.16
N TRP A 241 -7.46 -3.53 -10.35
CA TRP A 241 -6.78 -2.33 -10.88
C TRP A 241 -6.86 -1.09 -9.98
#